data_f375be1c5585a471badf26b247acc2bc
#
_entry.id   f375be1c5585a471badf26b247acc2bc
#
_cell.length_a   1.000
_cell.length_b   1.000
_cell.length_c   1.000
_cell.angle_alpha   90.00
_cell.angle_beta   90.00
_cell.angle_gamma   90.00
#
_symmetry.space_group_name_H-M   'P 1'
#
loop_
_entity.id
_entity.type
_entity.pdbx_description
1 polymer ?
#
loop_
_entity_poly.entity_id
_entity_poly.type
_entity_poly.pdbx_seq_one_letter_code
_entity_poly.pdbx_strand_id
1 'polypeptide(L)'
;MSFDGQFMRDSQIDKQPETSSDLLGSSFVVSLMTFISRVLGLARDVVIAITVGASGFADAFFVAFKIPQFLRRLFAEGAFAQAFVPVLSEYRQQYESNGNVAAVKSLINAVCGVLGGSLFMLVGLVVLASPLVTMLFAPGFISQPEKFAMTEQMLRITFPYLLLISMTGFAGAILNSYDRFVVPAFTPVLLNLSLIGFALFATPFFSVPVYALAWAVLFAGCIQLLFQLPFLRQLDRLPSPRWDTQHAGVKKIALLMVPAIFGVSVSQINLLLDTVLASFLPTGSVSWLYYSDRLVELPLGVFGIAIATVILPSLSRLQLQNILMPSDADGSEQRHFLASAAQFRDTLEWALRAITIVAIPATAALWLLATPILYTLFQYQAMTPVDVGMAAVSLQAYSLGLMAFMAIKVLATGFFSRQDMKTPVKVGIIAMVANMVFNLIFVYLLHYHYQLGHVGLALATSLSAWLNAALLYRGLMKDNILLMAGDRDKPAGFLSANYWRLLLKITLAVAFMLFVLLQLLPTEQLWLTANWLTRTGYLVSIIISGFMSYCIVLWLTGVRIADFKPPEAIVQGD
;
A
#
# COMPACT_ATOMS: atom_id res chain seq x y z
N MET A 1 -64.20 12.07 -9.88
CA MET A 1 -63.76 10.87 -9.18
C MET A 1 -62.24 10.93 -9.11
N SER A 2 -61.78 11.16 -7.94
CA SER A 2 -60.43 11.52 -7.50
C SER A 2 -59.45 10.32 -7.54
N PHE A 3 -58.36 10.50 -8.26
CA PHE A 3 -57.20 9.61 -8.24
C PHE A 3 -55.91 10.43 -8.36
N ASP A 4 -55.74 11.42 -7.47
CA ASP A 4 -54.55 12.29 -7.44
C ASP A 4 -54.20 12.70 -6.01
N GLY A 5 -54.01 11.77 -5.13
CA GLY A 5 -53.74 12.12 -3.72
C GLY A 5 -52.76 11.21 -2.97
N GLN A 6 -52.20 10.19 -3.62
CA GLN A 6 -51.43 9.19 -2.88
C GLN A 6 -49.97 9.01 -3.36
N PHE A 7 -49.51 9.73 -4.39
CA PHE A 7 -48.14 9.62 -4.92
C PHE A 7 -47.16 10.71 -4.41
N MET A 8 -47.60 11.62 -3.55
CA MET A 8 -46.74 12.68 -2.99
C MET A 8 -46.40 12.53 -1.49
N ARG A 9 -46.57 11.36 -0.92
CA ARG A 9 -46.25 11.13 0.53
C ARG A 9 -45.05 10.24 0.83
N ASP A 10 -44.39 9.67 -0.16
CA ASP A 10 -43.26 8.76 0.06
C ASP A 10 -41.87 9.31 -0.31
N SER A 11 -41.71 10.65 -0.37
CA SER A 11 -40.39 11.27 -0.66
C SER A 11 -39.72 11.99 0.54
N GLN A 12 -40.24 11.82 1.74
CA GLN A 12 -39.48 12.11 2.96
C GLN A 12 -38.91 10.78 3.48
N ILE A 13 -37.83 10.30 2.85
CA ILE A 13 -36.95 9.32 3.49
C ILE A 13 -36.30 10.03 4.66
N ASP A 14 -36.87 9.83 5.83
CA ASP A 14 -36.32 10.15 7.14
C ASP A 14 -34.91 9.55 7.19
N LYS A 15 -33.87 10.39 7.03
CA LYS A 15 -32.49 9.98 7.31
C LYS A 15 -32.37 9.82 8.82
N GLN A 16 -32.72 8.64 9.32
CA GLN A 16 -32.24 8.22 10.64
C GLN A 16 -30.71 8.27 10.61
N PRO A 17 -30.05 8.81 11.64
CA PRO A 17 -28.61 8.73 11.74
C PRO A 17 -28.20 7.25 11.64
N GLU A 18 -27.26 6.94 10.72
CA GLU A 18 -26.77 5.58 10.55
C GLU A 18 -26.43 5.00 11.92
N THR A 19 -27.03 3.87 12.24
CA THR A 19 -26.74 3.16 13.48
C THR A 19 -25.31 2.66 13.43
N SER A 20 -24.62 2.60 14.56
CA SER A 20 -23.26 2.06 14.67
C SER A 20 -23.11 0.67 14.02
N SER A 21 -24.19 -0.10 13.93
CA SER A 21 -24.28 -1.39 13.25
C SER A 21 -24.10 -1.28 11.72
N ASP A 22 -24.59 -0.22 11.07
CA ASP A 22 -24.49 -0.04 9.61
C ASP A 22 -23.08 0.37 9.20
N LEU A 23 -22.41 1.20 10.02
CA LEU A 23 -21.00 1.57 9.82
C LEU A 23 -20.06 0.37 10.01
N LEU A 24 -20.32 -0.47 11.02
CA LEU A 24 -19.56 -1.71 11.24
C LEU A 24 -19.74 -2.69 10.07
N GLY A 25 -20.97 -2.84 9.57
CA GLY A 25 -21.27 -3.66 8.39
C GLY A 25 -20.53 -3.18 7.15
N SER A 26 -20.55 -1.88 6.86
CA SER A 26 -19.84 -1.28 5.72
C SER A 26 -18.31 -1.45 5.84
N SER A 27 -17.75 -1.24 7.02
CA SER A 27 -16.32 -1.43 7.30
C SER A 27 -15.88 -2.89 7.13
N PHE A 28 -16.69 -3.85 7.58
CA PHE A 28 -16.42 -5.28 7.39
C PHE A 28 -16.41 -5.66 5.91
N VAL A 29 -17.40 -5.19 5.13
CA VAL A 29 -17.48 -5.48 3.68
C VAL A 29 -16.29 -4.88 2.94
N VAL A 30 -15.89 -3.64 3.24
CA VAL A 30 -14.71 -3.01 2.64
C VAL A 30 -13.43 -3.79 2.97
N SER A 31 -13.28 -4.23 4.22
CA SER A 31 -12.13 -5.05 4.65
C SER A 31 -12.10 -6.40 3.93
N LEU A 32 -13.24 -7.05 3.79
CA LEU A 32 -13.39 -8.32 3.06
C LEU A 32 -13.04 -8.14 1.57
N MET A 33 -13.54 -7.09 0.92
CA MET A 33 -13.23 -6.80 -0.49
C MET A 33 -11.74 -6.50 -0.68
N THR A 34 -11.14 -5.78 0.26
CA THR A 34 -9.69 -5.52 0.26
C THR A 34 -8.90 -6.82 0.39
N PHE A 35 -9.30 -7.72 1.28
CA PHE A 35 -8.66 -9.03 1.44
C PHE A 35 -8.78 -9.88 0.17
N ILE A 36 -9.98 -9.99 -0.41
CA ILE A 36 -10.23 -10.69 -1.68
C ILE A 36 -9.35 -10.12 -2.78
N SER A 37 -9.27 -8.79 -2.90
CA SER A 37 -8.42 -8.13 -3.90
C SER A 37 -6.94 -8.46 -3.73
N ARG A 38 -6.44 -8.60 -2.50
CA ARG A 38 -5.05 -8.99 -2.22
C ARG A 38 -4.77 -10.44 -2.60
N VAL A 39 -5.67 -11.35 -2.26
CA VAL A 39 -5.58 -12.77 -2.65
C VAL A 39 -5.60 -12.91 -4.18
N LEU A 40 -6.53 -12.24 -4.85
CA LEU A 40 -6.58 -12.20 -6.31
C LEU A 40 -5.36 -11.53 -6.93
N GLY A 41 -4.77 -10.54 -6.26
CA GLY A 41 -3.52 -9.93 -6.67
C GLY A 41 -2.36 -10.92 -6.67
N LEU A 42 -2.25 -11.75 -5.63
CA LEU A 42 -1.26 -12.83 -5.58
C LEU A 42 -1.54 -13.88 -6.67
N ALA A 43 -2.80 -14.32 -6.82
CA ALA A 43 -3.17 -15.28 -7.87
C ALA A 43 -2.84 -14.74 -9.27
N ARG A 44 -3.08 -13.46 -9.55
CA ARG A 44 -2.65 -12.79 -10.77
C ARG A 44 -1.14 -12.88 -10.99
N ASP A 45 -0.35 -12.59 -9.96
CA ASP A 45 1.11 -12.58 -10.06
C ASP A 45 1.64 -14.00 -10.30
N VAL A 46 1.00 -15.02 -9.69
CA VAL A 46 1.26 -16.44 -9.99
C VAL A 46 0.97 -16.76 -11.46
N VAL A 47 -0.19 -16.36 -11.97
CA VAL A 47 -0.55 -16.62 -13.37
C VAL A 47 0.39 -15.90 -14.34
N ILE A 48 0.78 -14.65 -14.06
CA ILE A 48 1.77 -13.92 -14.86
C ILE A 48 3.12 -14.65 -14.86
N ALA A 49 3.59 -15.11 -13.69
CA ALA A 49 4.85 -15.86 -13.60
C ALA A 49 4.80 -17.18 -14.39
N ILE A 50 3.67 -17.89 -14.37
CA ILE A 50 3.48 -19.12 -15.16
C ILE A 50 3.54 -18.84 -16.67
N THR A 51 2.93 -17.73 -17.13
CA THR A 51 2.76 -17.45 -18.56
C THR A 51 3.93 -16.72 -19.19
N VAL A 52 4.61 -15.84 -18.45
CA VAL A 52 5.66 -14.94 -18.98
C VAL A 52 7.00 -15.12 -18.26
N GLY A 53 7.01 -15.62 -17.03
CA GLY A 53 8.20 -15.88 -16.22
C GLY A 53 8.94 -14.61 -15.81
N ALA A 54 10.29 -14.69 -15.78
CA ALA A 54 11.18 -13.57 -15.52
C ALA A 54 12.03 -13.22 -16.78
N SER A 55 11.39 -13.24 -17.93
CA SER A 55 12.02 -12.97 -19.22
C SER A 55 12.24 -11.46 -19.46
N GLY A 56 13.01 -11.12 -20.49
CA GLY A 56 13.12 -9.74 -20.96
C GLY A 56 11.79 -9.11 -21.34
N PHE A 57 10.84 -9.93 -21.78
CA PHE A 57 9.46 -9.53 -22.08
C PHE A 57 8.68 -9.17 -20.82
N ALA A 58 8.87 -9.95 -19.75
CA ALA A 58 8.27 -9.65 -18.43
C ALA A 58 8.83 -8.35 -17.85
N ASP A 59 10.15 -8.15 -17.91
CA ASP A 59 10.79 -6.91 -17.46
C ASP A 59 10.22 -5.70 -18.20
N ALA A 60 10.08 -5.80 -19.54
CA ALA A 60 9.50 -4.75 -20.38
C ALA A 60 8.06 -4.41 -19.97
N PHE A 61 7.23 -5.42 -19.70
CA PHE A 61 5.86 -5.25 -19.22
C PHE A 61 5.82 -4.60 -17.84
N PHE A 62 6.62 -5.08 -16.89
CA PHE A 62 6.61 -4.53 -15.53
C PHE A 62 7.05 -3.07 -15.51
N VAL A 63 8.04 -2.68 -16.31
CA VAL A 63 8.42 -1.27 -16.48
C VAL A 63 7.28 -0.47 -17.09
N ALA A 64 6.72 -0.91 -18.23
CA ALA A 64 5.63 -0.22 -18.91
C ALA A 64 4.37 -0.07 -18.05
N PHE A 65 4.08 -1.06 -17.20
CA PHE A 65 2.94 -1.03 -16.29
C PHE A 65 3.19 -0.19 -15.03
N LYS A 66 4.43 -0.15 -14.54
CA LYS A 66 4.80 0.60 -13.33
C LYS A 66 4.65 2.12 -13.52
N ILE A 67 4.89 2.63 -14.73
CA ILE A 67 4.80 4.07 -15.03
C ILE A 67 3.37 4.61 -14.83
N PRO A 68 2.31 4.09 -15.47
CA PRO A 68 0.96 4.56 -15.22
C PRO A 68 0.50 4.30 -13.77
N GLN A 69 0.95 3.23 -13.12
CA GLN A 69 0.64 2.98 -11.71
C GLN A 69 1.26 4.02 -10.78
N PHE A 70 2.50 4.43 -11.04
CA PHE A 70 3.14 5.52 -10.31
C PHE A 70 2.33 6.81 -10.39
N LEU A 71 1.96 7.22 -11.61
CA LEU A 71 1.18 8.44 -11.82
C LEU A 71 -0.23 8.33 -11.22
N ARG A 72 -0.84 7.14 -11.24
CA ARG A 72 -2.11 6.86 -10.57
C ARG A 72 -2.02 7.11 -9.06
N ARG A 73 -1.00 6.57 -8.40
CA ARG A 73 -0.79 6.76 -6.95
C ARG A 73 -0.52 8.23 -6.62
N LEU A 74 0.20 8.93 -7.50
CA LEU A 74 0.52 10.34 -7.32
C LEU A 74 -0.73 11.23 -7.48
N PHE A 75 -1.47 11.06 -8.57
CA PHE A 75 -2.56 11.96 -8.95
C PHE A 75 -3.93 11.47 -8.47
N ALA A 76 -4.32 10.23 -8.75
CA ALA A 76 -5.69 9.77 -8.54
C ALA A 76 -5.99 9.34 -7.11
N GLU A 77 -5.13 8.56 -6.48
CA GLU A 77 -5.36 8.02 -5.13
C GLU A 77 -4.78 8.91 -4.03
N GLY A 78 -3.71 9.65 -4.32
CA GLY A 78 -3.01 10.51 -3.36
C GLY A 78 -3.57 11.92 -3.32
N ALA A 79 -2.99 12.79 -4.13
CA ALA A 79 -3.23 14.24 -4.07
C ALA A 79 -4.67 14.63 -4.46
N PHE A 80 -5.23 13.99 -5.51
CA PHE A 80 -6.57 14.34 -5.96
C PHE A 80 -7.65 14.01 -4.92
N ALA A 81 -7.65 12.81 -4.37
CA ALA A 81 -8.65 12.41 -3.37
C ALA A 81 -8.58 13.30 -2.13
N GLN A 82 -7.36 13.63 -1.66
CA GLN A 82 -7.15 14.53 -0.52
C GLN A 82 -7.64 15.96 -0.75
N ALA A 83 -7.60 16.44 -2.00
CA ALA A 83 -8.07 17.76 -2.37
C ALA A 83 -9.58 17.79 -2.70
N PHE A 84 -10.06 16.78 -3.42
CA PHE A 84 -11.42 16.75 -3.95
C PHE A 84 -12.48 16.46 -2.88
N VAL A 85 -12.25 15.42 -2.04
CA VAL A 85 -13.26 14.97 -1.05
C VAL A 85 -13.66 16.07 -0.07
N PRO A 86 -12.74 16.85 0.54
CA PRO A 86 -13.14 17.95 1.42
C PRO A 86 -13.96 19.04 0.72
N VAL A 87 -13.56 19.41 -0.52
CA VAL A 87 -14.27 20.43 -1.30
C VAL A 87 -15.67 19.93 -1.69
N LEU A 88 -15.80 18.68 -2.10
CA LEU A 88 -17.10 18.09 -2.39
C LEU A 88 -18.00 18.06 -1.15
N SER A 89 -17.46 17.68 0.01
CA SER A 89 -18.20 17.66 1.28
C SER A 89 -18.67 19.06 1.69
N GLU A 90 -17.82 20.08 1.53
CA GLU A 90 -18.18 21.48 1.76
C GLU A 90 -19.33 21.92 0.84
N TYR A 91 -19.25 21.60 -0.47
CA TYR A 91 -20.32 21.92 -1.42
C TYR A 91 -21.62 21.18 -1.09
N ARG A 92 -21.55 19.94 -0.67
CA ARG A 92 -22.72 19.18 -0.20
C ARG A 92 -23.37 19.85 1.02
N GLN A 93 -22.57 20.18 2.01
CA GLN A 93 -23.07 20.81 3.24
C GLN A 93 -23.63 22.22 2.98
N GLN A 94 -22.97 23.02 2.14
CA GLN A 94 -23.36 24.41 1.90
C GLN A 94 -24.55 24.55 0.94
N TYR A 95 -24.60 23.71 -0.11
CA TYR A 95 -25.55 23.90 -1.20
C TYR A 95 -26.62 22.81 -1.27
N GLU A 96 -26.27 21.55 -1.06
CA GLU A 96 -27.21 20.43 -1.17
C GLU A 96 -28.19 20.42 0.00
N SER A 97 -27.73 20.72 1.22
CA SER A 97 -28.59 20.87 2.41
C SER A 97 -29.61 22.00 2.27
N ASN A 98 -29.30 23.02 1.46
CA ASN A 98 -30.18 24.16 1.16
C ASN A 98 -31.04 23.94 -0.11
N GLY A 99 -31.11 22.72 -0.64
CA GLY A 99 -31.87 22.35 -1.85
C GLY A 99 -31.22 22.75 -3.18
N ASN A 100 -30.01 23.33 -3.19
CA ASN A 100 -29.29 23.71 -4.41
C ASN A 100 -28.41 22.59 -4.94
N VAL A 101 -29.00 21.48 -5.32
CA VAL A 101 -28.33 20.30 -5.90
C VAL A 101 -27.55 20.63 -7.19
N ALA A 102 -28.00 21.67 -7.92
CA ALA A 102 -27.36 22.09 -9.18
C ALA A 102 -25.93 22.60 -8.97
N ALA A 103 -25.60 23.22 -7.85
CA ALA A 103 -24.26 23.70 -7.54
C ALA A 103 -23.26 22.53 -7.36
N VAL A 104 -23.67 21.47 -6.67
CA VAL A 104 -22.85 20.25 -6.50
C VAL A 104 -22.64 19.55 -7.84
N LYS A 105 -23.69 19.45 -8.67
CA LYS A 105 -23.60 18.86 -10.01
C LYS A 105 -22.70 19.70 -10.94
N SER A 106 -22.73 21.03 -10.81
CA SER A 106 -21.83 21.93 -11.54
C SER A 106 -20.37 21.71 -11.17
N LEU A 107 -20.05 21.56 -9.87
CA LEU A 107 -18.70 21.21 -9.40
C LEU A 107 -18.24 19.87 -9.99
N ILE A 108 -19.07 18.82 -9.87
CA ILE A 108 -18.75 17.48 -10.39
C ILE A 108 -18.48 17.52 -11.91
N ASN A 109 -19.30 18.23 -12.67
CA ASN A 109 -19.16 18.37 -14.12
C ASN A 109 -17.88 19.14 -14.50
N ALA A 110 -17.59 20.24 -13.81
CA ALA A 110 -16.40 21.05 -14.05
C ALA A 110 -15.12 20.27 -13.70
N VAL A 111 -15.09 19.57 -12.55
CA VAL A 111 -13.96 18.72 -12.16
C VAL A 111 -13.77 17.58 -13.14
N CYS A 112 -14.84 16.90 -13.54
CA CYS A 112 -14.78 15.83 -14.55
C CYS A 112 -14.18 16.32 -15.87
N GLY A 113 -14.61 17.47 -16.36
CA GLY A 113 -14.11 18.04 -17.62
C GLY A 113 -12.64 18.45 -17.52
N VAL A 114 -12.28 19.20 -16.48
CA VAL A 114 -10.90 19.69 -16.30
C VAL A 114 -9.93 18.53 -16.02
N LEU A 115 -10.26 17.63 -15.09
CA LEU A 115 -9.43 16.46 -14.78
C LEU A 115 -9.31 15.53 -16.00
N GLY A 116 -10.44 15.16 -16.61
CA GLY A 116 -10.48 14.27 -17.76
C GLY A 116 -9.74 14.86 -18.97
N GLY A 117 -9.97 16.13 -19.29
CA GLY A 117 -9.30 16.81 -20.40
C GLY A 117 -7.79 16.99 -20.17
N SER A 118 -7.37 17.35 -18.95
CA SER A 118 -5.95 17.46 -18.61
C SER A 118 -5.24 16.10 -18.69
N LEU A 119 -5.87 15.05 -18.18
CA LEU A 119 -5.32 13.69 -18.29
C LEU A 119 -5.32 13.17 -19.72
N PHE A 120 -6.34 13.48 -20.53
CA PHE A 120 -6.38 13.11 -21.93
C PHE A 120 -5.21 13.75 -22.70
N MET A 121 -4.94 15.04 -22.47
CA MET A 121 -3.80 15.74 -23.06
C MET A 121 -2.48 15.13 -22.58
N LEU A 122 -2.33 14.83 -21.29
CA LEU A 122 -1.14 14.17 -20.74
C LEU A 122 -0.92 12.79 -21.36
N VAL A 123 -1.98 11.99 -21.46
CA VAL A 123 -1.92 10.66 -22.07
C VAL A 123 -1.50 10.78 -23.54
N GLY A 124 -2.11 11.67 -24.30
CA GLY A 124 -1.73 11.94 -25.69
C GLY A 124 -0.27 12.32 -25.84
N LEU A 125 0.21 13.24 -25.00
CA LEU A 125 1.61 13.69 -25.00
C LEU A 125 2.57 12.51 -24.71
N VAL A 126 2.29 11.71 -23.69
CA VAL A 126 3.15 10.59 -23.29
C VAL A 126 3.12 9.47 -24.32
N VAL A 127 1.98 9.17 -24.93
CA VAL A 127 1.86 8.17 -26.01
C VAL A 127 2.70 8.61 -27.22
N LEU A 128 2.66 9.89 -27.58
CA LEU A 128 3.49 10.45 -28.67
C LEU A 128 4.99 10.49 -28.30
N ALA A 129 5.30 10.82 -27.05
CA ALA A 129 6.65 10.88 -26.52
C ALA A 129 7.11 9.57 -25.85
N SER A 130 6.48 8.43 -26.15
CA SER A 130 6.77 7.14 -25.51
C SER A 130 8.24 6.71 -25.56
N PRO A 131 9.03 6.96 -26.64
CA PRO A 131 10.46 6.69 -26.65
C PRO A 131 11.21 7.47 -25.57
N LEU A 132 10.91 8.77 -25.41
CA LEU A 132 11.55 9.62 -24.40
C LEU A 132 11.19 9.18 -22.97
N VAL A 133 9.94 8.81 -22.76
CA VAL A 133 9.48 8.32 -21.46
C VAL A 133 10.14 6.98 -21.15
N THR A 134 10.21 6.05 -22.10
CA THR A 134 10.92 4.77 -21.92
C THR A 134 12.41 5.00 -21.63
N MET A 135 13.06 5.94 -22.34
CA MET A 135 14.45 6.31 -22.08
C MET A 135 14.63 6.87 -20.65
N LEU A 136 13.68 7.65 -20.13
CA LEU A 136 13.76 8.22 -18.80
C LEU A 136 13.59 7.17 -17.69
N PHE A 137 12.69 6.21 -17.88
CA PHE A 137 12.33 5.22 -16.83
C PHE A 137 13.06 3.88 -16.96
N ALA A 138 13.63 3.58 -18.13
CA ALA A 138 14.42 2.37 -18.36
C ALA A 138 15.61 2.68 -19.30
N PRO A 139 16.52 3.58 -18.91
CA PRO A 139 17.65 3.96 -19.75
C PRO A 139 18.58 2.78 -20.05
N GLY A 140 18.68 1.79 -19.15
CA GLY A 140 19.48 0.59 -19.38
C GLY A 140 18.98 -0.28 -20.54
N PHE A 141 17.70 -0.16 -20.93
CA PHE A 141 17.16 -0.91 -22.07
C PHE A 141 17.61 -0.35 -23.42
N ILE A 142 18.20 0.84 -23.49
CA ILE A 142 18.74 1.43 -24.73
C ILE A 142 19.80 0.51 -25.35
N SER A 143 20.59 -0.19 -24.52
CA SER A 143 21.57 -1.18 -24.98
C SER A 143 20.95 -2.47 -25.54
N GLN A 144 19.63 -2.67 -25.37
CA GLN A 144 18.85 -3.83 -25.81
C GLN A 144 17.68 -3.35 -26.69
N PRO A 145 17.90 -3.05 -28.00
CA PRO A 145 16.93 -2.37 -28.85
C PRO A 145 15.56 -3.04 -28.94
N GLU A 146 15.53 -4.37 -28.94
CA GLU A 146 14.29 -5.14 -28.98
C GLU A 146 13.48 -4.94 -27.69
N LYS A 147 14.11 -5.06 -26.52
CA LYS A 147 13.49 -4.85 -25.21
C LYS A 147 13.00 -3.41 -25.04
N PHE A 148 13.78 -2.44 -25.53
CA PHE A 148 13.39 -1.03 -25.53
C PHE A 148 12.15 -0.80 -26.38
N ALA A 149 12.14 -1.26 -27.64
CA ALA A 149 11.00 -1.12 -28.55
C ALA A 149 9.72 -1.79 -27.98
N MET A 150 9.86 -2.94 -27.36
CA MET A 150 8.72 -3.62 -26.71
C MET A 150 8.20 -2.84 -25.51
N THR A 151 9.08 -2.32 -24.67
CA THR A 151 8.70 -1.48 -23.51
C THR A 151 7.93 -0.25 -23.99
N GLU A 152 8.43 0.41 -25.04
CA GLU A 152 7.78 1.56 -25.65
C GLU A 152 6.39 1.23 -26.18
N GLN A 153 6.24 0.15 -26.95
CA GLN A 153 4.95 -0.28 -27.49
C GLN A 153 3.96 -0.63 -26.37
N MET A 154 4.41 -1.38 -25.36
CA MET A 154 3.57 -1.69 -24.21
C MET A 154 3.19 -0.44 -23.40
N LEU A 155 4.08 0.53 -23.28
CA LEU A 155 3.77 1.80 -22.64
C LEU A 155 2.67 2.55 -23.42
N ARG A 156 2.72 2.58 -24.75
CA ARG A 156 1.65 3.17 -25.57
C ARG A 156 0.28 2.53 -25.32
N ILE A 157 0.24 1.21 -25.09
CA ILE A 157 -1.00 0.47 -24.81
C ILE A 157 -1.45 0.68 -23.36
N THR A 158 -0.52 0.63 -22.39
CA THR A 158 -0.87 0.67 -20.98
C THR A 158 -1.09 2.09 -20.45
N PHE A 159 -0.48 3.12 -21.05
CA PHE A 159 -0.54 4.48 -20.51
C PHE A 159 -1.95 5.10 -20.53
N PRO A 160 -2.83 4.86 -21.51
CA PRO A 160 -4.22 5.32 -21.47
C PRO A 160 -5.01 4.81 -20.26
N TYR A 161 -4.59 3.71 -19.63
CA TYR A 161 -5.13 3.26 -18.36
C TYR A 161 -5.10 4.35 -17.28
N LEU A 162 -4.11 5.26 -17.30
CA LEU A 162 -4.03 6.38 -16.34
C LEU A 162 -5.29 7.25 -16.36
N LEU A 163 -5.80 7.60 -17.54
CA LEU A 163 -7.04 8.37 -17.69
C LEU A 163 -8.22 7.60 -17.10
N LEU A 164 -8.37 6.33 -17.48
CA LEU A 164 -9.49 5.49 -17.08
C LEU A 164 -9.52 5.27 -15.56
N ILE A 165 -8.37 4.91 -14.98
CA ILE A 165 -8.29 4.66 -13.54
C ILE A 165 -8.42 5.94 -12.70
N SER A 166 -7.94 7.08 -13.21
CA SER A 166 -8.14 8.37 -12.53
C SER A 166 -9.60 8.80 -12.55
N MET A 167 -10.31 8.58 -13.65
CA MET A 167 -11.77 8.79 -13.72
C MET A 167 -12.52 7.81 -12.82
N THR A 168 -12.05 6.58 -12.71
CA THR A 168 -12.57 5.58 -11.74
C THR A 168 -12.35 6.04 -10.30
N GLY A 169 -11.17 6.58 -9.98
CA GLY A 169 -10.88 7.17 -8.66
C GLY A 169 -11.77 8.38 -8.34
N PHE A 170 -12.01 9.25 -9.33
CA PHE A 170 -12.95 10.38 -9.22
C PHE A 170 -14.39 9.90 -8.96
N ALA A 171 -14.87 8.93 -9.74
CA ALA A 171 -16.18 8.31 -9.54
C ALA A 171 -16.29 7.65 -8.15
N GLY A 172 -15.24 6.93 -7.72
CA GLY A 172 -15.17 6.32 -6.40
C GLY A 172 -15.18 7.35 -5.26
N ALA A 173 -14.52 8.49 -5.43
CA ALA A 173 -14.55 9.58 -4.44
C ALA A 173 -15.96 10.19 -4.30
N ILE A 174 -16.70 10.32 -5.39
CA ILE A 174 -18.12 10.71 -5.35
C ILE A 174 -18.93 9.64 -4.61
N LEU A 175 -18.82 8.36 -5.00
CA LEU A 175 -19.56 7.27 -4.38
C LEU A 175 -19.30 7.18 -2.87
N ASN A 176 -18.04 7.29 -2.45
CA ASN A 176 -17.66 7.32 -1.04
C ASN A 176 -18.28 8.51 -0.29
N SER A 177 -18.38 9.67 -0.94
CA SER A 177 -19.02 10.85 -0.33
C SER A 177 -20.54 10.70 -0.15
N TYR A 178 -21.15 9.72 -0.82
CA TYR A 178 -22.57 9.34 -0.69
C TYR A 178 -22.74 7.97 -0.03
N ASP A 179 -21.79 7.54 0.81
CA ASP A 179 -21.82 6.34 1.65
C ASP A 179 -21.92 5.02 0.86
N ARG A 180 -21.48 5.02 -0.41
CA ARG A 180 -21.44 3.85 -1.30
C ARG A 180 -20.03 3.25 -1.37
N PHE A 181 -19.46 2.83 -0.23
CA PHE A 181 -18.07 2.36 -0.10
C PHE A 181 -17.77 1.03 -0.80
N VAL A 182 -18.76 0.15 -0.90
CA VAL A 182 -18.60 -1.21 -1.46
C VAL A 182 -18.17 -1.18 -2.92
N VAL A 183 -18.74 -0.27 -3.72
CA VAL A 183 -18.48 -0.19 -5.17
C VAL A 183 -17.03 0.18 -5.49
N PRO A 184 -16.45 1.24 -4.92
CA PRO A 184 -15.02 1.53 -5.09
C PRO A 184 -14.12 0.45 -4.51
N ALA A 185 -14.50 -0.18 -3.38
CA ALA A 185 -13.71 -1.25 -2.75
C ALA A 185 -13.62 -2.52 -3.63
N PHE A 186 -14.65 -2.80 -4.44
CA PHE A 186 -14.65 -3.94 -5.37
C PHE A 186 -13.83 -3.67 -6.64
N THR A 187 -13.65 -2.42 -7.02
CA THR A 187 -13.03 -2.03 -8.31
C THR A 187 -11.64 -2.66 -8.56
N PRO A 188 -10.70 -2.78 -7.58
CA PRO A 188 -9.41 -3.42 -7.80
C PRO A 188 -9.50 -4.92 -8.16
N VAL A 189 -10.58 -5.61 -7.78
CA VAL A 189 -10.85 -7.01 -8.16
C VAL A 189 -10.93 -7.15 -9.67
N LEU A 190 -11.56 -6.19 -10.35
CA LEU A 190 -11.74 -6.20 -11.81
C LEU A 190 -10.40 -6.14 -12.56
N LEU A 191 -9.41 -5.38 -12.05
CA LEU A 191 -8.06 -5.36 -12.62
C LEU A 191 -7.41 -6.74 -12.54
N ASN A 192 -7.48 -7.38 -11.37
CA ASN A 192 -6.88 -8.70 -11.17
C ASN A 192 -7.55 -9.76 -12.05
N LEU A 193 -8.88 -9.77 -12.12
CA LEU A 193 -9.63 -10.70 -12.98
C LEU A 193 -9.32 -10.48 -14.46
N SER A 194 -9.20 -9.23 -14.91
CA SER A 194 -8.85 -8.92 -16.30
C SER A 194 -7.46 -9.45 -16.65
N LEU A 195 -6.47 -9.19 -15.80
CA LEU A 195 -5.09 -9.67 -16.01
C LEU A 195 -5.02 -11.20 -15.99
N ILE A 196 -5.70 -11.88 -15.06
CA ILE A 196 -5.78 -13.34 -15.01
C ILE A 196 -6.46 -13.88 -16.29
N GLY A 197 -7.61 -13.30 -16.67
CA GLY A 197 -8.36 -13.75 -17.84
C GLY A 197 -7.55 -13.61 -19.13
N PHE A 198 -6.89 -12.47 -19.35
CA PHE A 198 -6.07 -12.28 -20.54
C PHE A 198 -4.81 -13.16 -20.52
N ALA A 199 -4.18 -13.34 -19.37
CA ALA A 199 -3.03 -14.21 -19.25
C ALA A 199 -3.36 -15.67 -19.58
N LEU A 200 -4.52 -16.17 -19.17
CA LEU A 200 -4.93 -17.56 -19.41
C LEU A 200 -5.53 -17.79 -20.80
N PHE A 201 -6.31 -16.83 -21.31
CA PHE A 201 -7.12 -17.06 -22.50
C PHE A 201 -6.70 -16.26 -23.74
N ALA A 202 -6.06 -15.09 -23.54
CA ALA A 202 -5.71 -14.21 -24.67
C ALA A 202 -4.26 -14.39 -25.15
N THR A 203 -3.34 -14.86 -24.31
CA THR A 203 -1.94 -15.07 -24.68
C THR A 203 -1.72 -15.90 -25.95
N PRO A 204 -2.49 -16.97 -26.26
CA PRO A 204 -2.31 -17.74 -27.49
C PRO A 204 -2.60 -16.96 -28.78
N PHE A 205 -3.34 -15.85 -28.70
CA PHE A 205 -3.71 -15.03 -29.85
C PHE A 205 -2.66 -13.97 -30.20
N PHE A 206 -1.61 -13.82 -29.37
CA PHE A 206 -0.55 -12.86 -29.58
C PHE A 206 0.75 -13.58 -29.96
N SER A 207 1.48 -13.07 -30.94
CA SER A 207 2.80 -13.57 -31.31
C SER A 207 3.82 -13.48 -30.15
N VAL A 208 3.65 -12.47 -29.30
CA VAL A 208 4.40 -12.30 -28.05
C VAL A 208 3.40 -12.22 -26.90
N PRO A 209 3.33 -13.25 -26.01
CA PRO A 209 2.30 -13.37 -24.96
C PRO A 209 2.14 -12.15 -24.05
N VAL A 210 3.22 -11.43 -23.80
CA VAL A 210 3.20 -10.28 -22.89
C VAL A 210 2.33 -9.10 -23.37
N TYR A 211 2.08 -8.97 -24.69
CA TYR A 211 1.16 -7.94 -25.19
C TYR A 211 -0.28 -8.17 -24.75
N ALA A 212 -0.68 -9.42 -24.52
CA ALA A 212 -1.99 -9.72 -23.93
C ALA A 212 -2.16 -9.05 -22.57
N LEU A 213 -1.10 -9.04 -21.74
CA LEU A 213 -1.11 -8.38 -20.43
C LEU A 213 -1.23 -6.84 -20.55
N ALA A 214 -0.55 -6.24 -21.54
CA ALA A 214 -0.67 -4.81 -21.78
C ALA A 214 -2.11 -4.40 -22.17
N TRP A 215 -2.75 -5.17 -23.05
CA TRP A 215 -4.16 -4.98 -23.42
C TRP A 215 -5.11 -5.28 -22.26
N ALA A 216 -4.80 -6.27 -21.40
CA ALA A 216 -5.57 -6.55 -20.20
C ALA A 216 -5.62 -5.34 -19.25
N VAL A 217 -4.53 -4.59 -19.10
CA VAL A 217 -4.49 -3.37 -18.28
C VAL A 217 -5.44 -2.31 -18.83
N LEU A 218 -5.41 -2.06 -20.13
CA LEU A 218 -6.31 -1.10 -20.77
C LEU A 218 -7.78 -1.53 -20.64
N PHE A 219 -8.07 -2.79 -20.93
CA PHE A 219 -9.39 -3.39 -20.81
C PHE A 219 -9.93 -3.31 -19.38
N ALA A 220 -9.06 -3.60 -18.39
CA ALA A 220 -9.39 -3.45 -16.97
C ALA A 220 -9.82 -2.02 -16.64
N GLY A 221 -9.08 -1.01 -17.13
CA GLY A 221 -9.46 0.39 -16.92
C GLY A 221 -10.84 0.73 -17.46
N CYS A 222 -11.16 0.24 -18.65
CA CYS A 222 -12.51 0.41 -19.22
C CYS A 222 -13.59 -0.24 -18.34
N ILE A 223 -13.40 -1.50 -17.95
CA ILE A 223 -14.38 -2.20 -17.10
C ILE A 223 -14.51 -1.54 -15.73
N GLN A 224 -13.41 -1.13 -15.10
CA GLN A 224 -13.43 -0.47 -13.80
C GLN A 224 -14.24 0.82 -13.82
N LEU A 225 -14.07 1.63 -14.86
CA LEU A 225 -14.83 2.87 -15.03
C LEU A 225 -16.30 2.56 -15.31
N LEU A 226 -16.58 1.71 -16.33
CA LEU A 226 -17.95 1.33 -16.72
C LEU A 226 -18.73 0.71 -15.57
N PHE A 227 -18.09 -0.08 -14.70
CA PHE A 227 -18.71 -0.69 -13.53
C PHE A 227 -19.26 0.36 -12.55
N GLN A 228 -18.61 1.52 -12.39
CA GLN A 228 -19.05 2.54 -11.44
C GLN A 228 -20.15 3.47 -11.98
N LEU A 229 -20.28 3.62 -13.31
CA LEU A 229 -21.24 4.57 -13.93
C LEU A 229 -22.71 4.31 -13.56
N PRO A 230 -23.22 3.06 -13.52
CA PRO A 230 -24.60 2.80 -13.12
C PRO A 230 -24.93 3.29 -11.70
N PHE A 231 -23.98 3.15 -10.78
CA PHE A 231 -24.14 3.59 -9.39
C PHE A 231 -24.14 5.12 -9.26
N LEU A 232 -23.32 5.82 -10.05
CA LEU A 232 -23.38 7.28 -10.16
C LEU A 232 -24.70 7.77 -10.75
N ARG A 233 -25.24 7.03 -11.73
CA ARG A 233 -26.54 7.34 -12.33
C ARG A 233 -27.68 7.17 -11.31
N GLN A 234 -27.64 6.13 -10.48
CA GLN A 234 -28.61 5.91 -9.40
C GLN A 234 -28.65 7.08 -8.38
N LEU A 235 -27.51 7.73 -8.17
CA LEU A 235 -27.37 8.88 -7.29
C LEU A 235 -27.73 10.20 -7.98
N ASP A 236 -28.10 10.20 -9.26
CA ASP A 236 -28.22 11.40 -10.10
C ASP A 236 -26.96 12.29 -10.10
N ARG A 237 -25.79 11.65 -9.96
CA ARG A 237 -24.46 12.30 -9.94
C ARG A 237 -23.56 11.87 -11.09
N LEU A 238 -24.17 11.33 -12.17
CA LEU A 238 -23.41 11.02 -13.39
C LEU A 238 -22.85 12.32 -13.97
N PRO A 239 -21.52 12.47 -14.09
CA PRO A 239 -20.92 13.69 -14.56
C PRO A 239 -21.16 13.93 -16.05
N SER A 240 -21.49 15.16 -16.44
CA SER A 240 -21.43 15.63 -17.81
C SER A 240 -20.19 16.51 -17.94
N PRO A 241 -19.11 16.05 -18.61
CA PRO A 241 -17.82 16.74 -18.62
C PRO A 241 -17.96 18.17 -19.17
N ARG A 242 -17.55 19.16 -18.39
CA ARG A 242 -17.53 20.56 -18.78
C ARG A 242 -16.15 21.15 -18.51
N TRP A 243 -15.51 21.65 -19.54
CA TRP A 243 -14.21 22.31 -19.40
C TRP A 243 -14.41 23.71 -18.80
N ASP A 244 -14.29 23.83 -17.49
CA ASP A 244 -14.46 25.08 -16.75
C ASP A 244 -13.36 25.25 -15.70
N THR A 245 -12.24 25.82 -16.12
CA THR A 245 -11.09 26.11 -15.25
C THR A 245 -11.34 27.32 -14.32
N GLN A 246 -12.39 28.09 -14.57
CA GLN A 246 -12.72 29.27 -13.77
C GLN A 246 -13.63 28.93 -12.58
N HIS A 247 -14.22 27.75 -12.55
CA HIS A 247 -15.08 27.32 -11.45
C HIS A 247 -14.34 27.39 -10.11
N ALA A 248 -14.93 28.06 -9.11
CA ALA A 248 -14.29 28.32 -7.82
C ALA A 248 -13.82 27.03 -7.11
N GLY A 249 -14.64 25.97 -7.15
CA GLY A 249 -14.28 24.67 -6.58
C GLY A 249 -13.10 24.00 -7.29
N VAL A 250 -12.99 24.13 -8.63
CA VAL A 250 -11.86 23.60 -9.40
C VAL A 250 -10.56 24.30 -9.02
N LYS A 251 -10.56 25.63 -8.90
CA LYS A 251 -9.40 26.41 -8.43
C LYS A 251 -8.98 26.00 -7.02
N LYS A 252 -9.96 25.81 -6.12
CA LYS A 252 -9.70 25.39 -4.74
C LYS A 252 -9.07 24.00 -4.71
N ILE A 253 -9.59 23.04 -5.48
CA ILE A 253 -9.02 21.70 -5.61
C ILE A 253 -7.59 21.76 -6.16
N ALA A 254 -7.36 22.50 -7.25
CA ALA A 254 -6.02 22.64 -7.85
C ALA A 254 -5.01 23.21 -6.84
N LEU A 255 -5.40 24.22 -6.06
CA LEU A 255 -4.53 24.80 -5.02
C LEU A 255 -4.20 23.80 -3.91
N LEU A 256 -5.15 22.97 -3.48
CA LEU A 256 -4.95 21.95 -2.46
C LEU A 256 -4.14 20.75 -2.99
N MET A 257 -4.20 20.46 -4.30
CA MET A 257 -3.42 19.37 -4.90
C MET A 257 -1.92 19.62 -4.88
N VAL A 258 -1.46 20.87 -5.04
CA VAL A 258 -0.02 21.17 -5.12
C VAL A 258 0.75 20.65 -3.90
N PRO A 259 0.42 21.01 -2.65
CA PRO A 259 1.13 20.48 -1.48
C PRO A 259 0.91 18.97 -1.29
N ALA A 260 -0.26 18.44 -1.66
CA ALA A 260 -0.54 17.01 -1.56
C ALA A 260 0.33 16.18 -2.53
N ILE A 261 0.56 16.67 -3.76
CA ILE A 261 1.48 16.03 -4.72
C ILE A 261 2.88 15.94 -4.11
N PHE A 262 3.41 17.01 -3.52
CA PHE A 262 4.73 16.98 -2.88
C PHE A 262 4.81 15.94 -1.76
N GLY A 263 3.78 15.84 -0.91
CA GLY A 263 3.74 14.88 0.18
C GLY A 263 3.78 13.43 -0.29
N VAL A 264 3.06 13.10 -1.38
CA VAL A 264 2.99 11.74 -1.93
C VAL A 264 4.22 11.41 -2.80
N SER A 265 4.82 12.42 -3.44
CA SER A 265 5.91 12.24 -4.42
C SER A 265 7.13 11.53 -3.85
N VAL A 266 7.52 11.83 -2.61
CA VAL A 266 8.77 11.34 -2.01
C VAL A 266 8.86 9.80 -2.06
N SER A 267 7.81 9.11 -1.60
CA SER A 267 7.79 7.64 -1.61
C SER A 267 7.70 7.05 -3.01
N GLN A 268 7.02 7.76 -3.92
CA GLN A 268 6.83 7.28 -5.29
C GLN A 268 8.09 7.47 -6.15
N ILE A 269 8.85 8.53 -5.94
CA ILE A 269 10.12 8.78 -6.64
C ILE A 269 11.13 7.66 -6.34
N ASN A 270 11.20 7.20 -5.08
CA ASN A 270 12.10 6.11 -4.71
C ASN A 270 11.84 4.82 -5.54
N LEU A 271 10.56 4.45 -5.67
CA LEU A 271 10.16 3.28 -6.48
C LEU A 271 10.53 3.40 -7.97
N LEU A 272 10.54 4.63 -8.50
CA LEU A 272 10.96 4.87 -9.87
C LEU A 272 12.48 4.76 -10.03
N LEU A 273 13.23 5.35 -9.10
CA LEU A 273 14.70 5.28 -9.12
C LEU A 273 15.20 3.84 -9.05
N ASP A 274 14.58 3.00 -8.20
CA ASP A 274 14.88 1.57 -8.15
C ASP A 274 14.61 0.89 -9.51
N THR A 275 13.55 1.31 -10.22
CA THR A 275 13.23 0.77 -11.56
C THR A 275 14.25 1.22 -12.61
N VAL A 276 14.65 2.48 -12.57
CA VAL A 276 15.70 3.03 -13.44
C VAL A 276 17.01 2.24 -13.24
N LEU A 277 17.44 2.05 -12.00
CA LEU A 277 18.65 1.29 -11.69
C LEU A 277 18.52 -0.19 -12.08
N ALA A 278 17.35 -0.81 -11.82
CA ALA A 278 17.09 -2.19 -12.23
C ALA A 278 17.16 -2.40 -13.74
N SER A 279 16.89 -1.36 -14.55
CA SER A 279 16.97 -1.44 -16.02
C SER A 279 18.40 -1.69 -16.54
N PHE A 280 19.43 -1.31 -15.79
CA PHE A 280 20.85 -1.55 -16.14
C PHE A 280 21.33 -2.94 -15.76
N LEU A 281 20.55 -3.70 -15.00
CA LEU A 281 20.93 -5.01 -14.50
C LEU A 281 20.59 -6.13 -15.50
N PRO A 282 21.09 -7.35 -15.30
CA PRO A 282 20.79 -8.48 -16.17
C PRO A 282 19.28 -8.68 -16.36
N THR A 283 18.91 -9.22 -17.52
CA THR A 283 17.53 -9.58 -17.84
C THR A 283 16.94 -10.49 -16.77
N GLY A 284 15.70 -10.21 -16.37
CA GLY A 284 15.00 -10.85 -15.25
C GLY A 284 15.05 -10.05 -13.95
N SER A 285 16.01 -9.12 -13.79
CA SER A 285 16.19 -8.37 -12.53
C SER A 285 14.96 -7.59 -12.10
N VAL A 286 14.25 -6.95 -13.03
CA VAL A 286 13.02 -6.21 -12.74
C VAL A 286 11.92 -7.18 -12.27
N SER A 287 11.80 -8.33 -12.93
CA SER A 287 10.82 -9.36 -12.62
C SER A 287 11.11 -10.05 -11.27
N TRP A 288 12.38 -10.39 -11.00
CA TRP A 288 12.78 -11.00 -9.72
C TRP A 288 12.46 -10.07 -8.53
N LEU A 289 12.78 -8.77 -8.65
CA LEU A 289 12.44 -7.77 -7.66
C LEU A 289 10.92 -7.64 -7.49
N TYR A 290 10.17 -7.64 -8.59
CA TYR A 290 8.71 -7.53 -8.56
C TYR A 290 8.08 -8.68 -7.78
N TYR A 291 8.42 -9.94 -8.09
CA TYR A 291 7.85 -11.11 -7.40
C TYR A 291 8.26 -11.16 -5.92
N SER A 292 9.49 -10.78 -5.60
CA SER A 292 9.99 -10.75 -4.22
C SER A 292 9.29 -9.68 -3.37
N ASP A 293 9.15 -8.47 -3.89
CA ASP A 293 8.50 -7.35 -3.21
C ASP A 293 7.03 -7.70 -2.87
N ARG A 294 6.32 -8.37 -3.79
CA ARG A 294 4.93 -8.81 -3.57
C ARG A 294 4.75 -9.70 -2.34
N LEU A 295 5.70 -10.58 -2.06
CA LEU A 295 5.63 -11.48 -0.91
C LEU A 295 5.85 -10.73 0.41
N VAL A 296 6.70 -9.70 0.42
CA VAL A 296 6.91 -8.84 1.59
C VAL A 296 5.73 -7.88 1.81
N GLU A 297 5.08 -7.42 0.74
CA GLU A 297 3.89 -6.57 0.84
C GLU A 297 2.70 -7.27 1.52
N LEU A 298 2.60 -8.60 1.51
CA LEU A 298 1.49 -9.34 2.12
C LEU A 298 1.43 -9.15 3.65
N PRO A 299 2.48 -9.49 4.44
CA PRO A 299 2.45 -9.26 5.88
C PRO A 299 2.33 -7.76 6.23
N LEU A 300 3.04 -6.89 5.48
CA LEU A 300 2.96 -5.44 5.67
C LEU A 300 1.54 -4.93 5.52
N GLY A 301 0.85 -5.37 4.48
CA GLY A 301 -0.49 -4.91 4.16
C GLY A 301 -1.57 -5.44 5.11
N VAL A 302 -1.41 -6.65 5.63
CA VAL A 302 -2.38 -7.26 6.55
C VAL A 302 -2.21 -6.69 7.97
N PHE A 303 -0.98 -6.64 8.48
CA PHE A 303 -0.72 -6.28 9.89
C PHE A 303 -0.27 -4.84 10.06
N GLY A 304 0.69 -4.36 9.25
CA GLY A 304 1.27 -3.03 9.44
C GLY A 304 0.26 -1.91 9.21
N ILE A 305 -0.56 -2.01 8.16
CA ILE A 305 -1.58 -1.02 7.85
C ILE A 305 -2.75 -1.12 8.83
N ALA A 306 -3.19 -2.34 9.19
CA ALA A 306 -4.29 -2.53 10.12
C ALA A 306 -4.00 -1.91 11.49
N ILE A 307 -2.83 -2.18 12.07
CA ILE A 307 -2.44 -1.61 13.37
C ILE A 307 -2.36 -0.08 13.29
N ALA A 308 -1.75 0.48 12.23
CA ALA A 308 -1.64 1.92 12.05
C ALA A 308 -3.02 2.62 11.96
N THR A 309 -3.98 2.00 11.27
CA THR A 309 -5.35 2.53 11.14
C THR A 309 -6.12 2.51 12.47
N VAL A 310 -5.94 1.47 13.27
CA VAL A 310 -6.62 1.34 14.58
C VAL A 310 -6.11 2.36 15.59
N ILE A 311 -4.79 2.64 15.63
CA ILE A 311 -4.22 3.54 16.64
C ILE A 311 -4.37 5.02 16.30
N LEU A 312 -4.51 5.40 15.02
CA LEU A 312 -4.52 6.81 14.58
C LEU A 312 -5.66 7.63 15.23
N PRO A 313 -6.93 7.17 15.26
CA PRO A 313 -8.00 7.91 15.93
C PRO A 313 -7.76 8.10 17.43
N SER A 314 -7.26 7.07 18.11
CA SER A 314 -6.98 7.11 19.56
C SER A 314 -5.85 8.08 19.88
N LEU A 315 -4.77 8.06 19.12
CA LEU A 315 -3.66 9.02 19.26
C LEU A 315 -4.11 10.46 18.99
N SER A 316 -4.99 10.66 18.01
CA SER A 316 -5.53 11.99 17.68
C SER A 316 -6.39 12.55 18.81
N ARG A 317 -7.23 11.73 19.46
CA ARG A 317 -8.04 12.13 20.64
C ARG A 317 -7.17 12.49 21.83
N LEU A 318 -6.17 11.68 22.16
CA LEU A 318 -5.22 11.94 23.24
C LEU A 318 -4.46 13.25 23.01
N GLN A 319 -4.11 13.54 21.75
CA GLN A 319 -3.45 14.80 21.40
C GLN A 319 -4.37 16.02 21.54
N LEU A 320 -5.64 15.93 21.17
CA LEU A 320 -6.61 17.01 21.37
C LEU A 320 -6.79 17.35 22.86
N GLN A 321 -6.84 16.35 23.72
CA GLN A 321 -6.88 16.54 25.18
C GLN A 321 -5.65 17.31 25.69
N ASN A 322 -4.48 17.06 25.09
CA ASN A 322 -3.24 17.76 25.44
C ASN A 322 -3.19 19.21 24.96
N ILE A 323 -3.84 19.55 23.83
CA ILE A 323 -3.84 20.91 23.26
C ILE A 323 -4.82 21.85 23.98
N LEU A 324 -5.94 21.30 24.45
CA LEU A 324 -7.03 22.10 25.06
C LEU A 324 -6.71 22.55 26.50
N MET A 325 -5.56 22.23 27.06
CA MET A 325 -5.16 22.61 28.41
C MET A 325 -4.60 24.04 28.46
N PRO A 326 -5.09 24.90 29.40
CA PRO A 326 -4.55 26.25 29.62
C PRO A 326 -3.11 26.19 30.14
N SER A 327 -2.31 27.20 29.81
CA SER A 327 -0.93 27.32 30.31
C SER A 327 -0.83 27.52 31.83
N ASP A 328 -1.93 27.95 32.48
CA ASP A 328 -2.03 28.26 33.91
C ASP A 328 -2.79 27.16 34.68
N ALA A 329 -2.72 25.92 34.21
CA ALA A 329 -3.47 24.79 34.72
C ALA A 329 -3.12 24.45 36.19
N ASP A 330 -4.16 24.24 37.00
CA ASP A 330 -4.04 23.78 38.39
C ASP A 330 -3.41 22.38 38.49
N GLY A 331 -2.88 22.01 39.63
CA GLY A 331 -2.20 20.72 39.83
C GLY A 331 -3.02 19.45 39.48
N SER A 332 -4.37 19.55 39.40
CA SER A 332 -5.25 18.51 38.88
C SER A 332 -5.19 18.39 37.36
N GLU A 333 -5.18 19.50 36.65
CA GLU A 333 -5.09 19.58 35.20
C GLU A 333 -3.71 19.13 34.69
N GLN A 334 -2.63 19.47 35.41
CA GLN A 334 -1.29 18.98 35.11
C GLN A 334 -1.19 17.45 35.25
N ARG A 335 -1.91 16.84 36.20
CA ARG A 335 -1.99 15.36 36.30
C ARG A 335 -2.73 14.74 35.12
N HIS A 336 -3.81 15.36 34.63
CA HIS A 336 -4.53 14.91 33.45
C HIS A 336 -3.65 14.97 32.20
N PHE A 337 -2.89 16.03 32.02
CA PHE A 337 -1.92 16.16 30.91
C PHE A 337 -0.87 15.03 30.95
N LEU A 338 -0.25 14.81 32.10
CA LEU A 338 0.75 13.74 32.25
C LEU A 338 0.14 12.34 32.03
N ALA A 339 -1.11 12.12 32.44
CA ALA A 339 -1.83 10.86 32.20
C ALA A 339 -2.11 10.65 30.71
N SER A 340 -2.56 11.68 29.97
CA SER A 340 -2.83 11.54 28.53
C SER A 340 -1.54 11.40 27.71
N ALA A 341 -0.43 12.05 28.11
CA ALA A 341 0.87 11.86 27.51
C ALA A 341 1.42 10.44 27.75
N ALA A 342 1.21 9.89 28.95
CA ALA A 342 1.55 8.50 29.24
C ALA A 342 0.73 7.51 28.41
N GLN A 343 -0.59 7.73 28.29
CA GLN A 343 -1.46 6.90 27.43
C GLN A 343 -1.05 6.98 25.95
N PHE A 344 -0.66 8.14 25.45
CA PHE A 344 -0.15 8.31 24.09
C PHE A 344 1.09 7.44 23.85
N ARG A 345 2.06 7.50 24.77
CA ARG A 345 3.28 6.67 24.74
C ARG A 345 2.93 5.18 24.79
N ASP A 346 2.07 4.79 25.72
CA ASP A 346 1.70 3.38 25.94
C ASP A 346 0.94 2.82 24.73
N THR A 347 0.13 3.63 24.06
CA THR A 347 -0.55 3.26 22.80
C THR A 347 0.45 3.02 21.67
N LEU A 348 1.44 3.88 21.50
CA LEU A 348 2.50 3.68 20.51
C LEU A 348 3.39 2.47 20.84
N GLU A 349 3.75 2.29 22.11
CA GLU A 349 4.54 1.13 22.54
C GLU A 349 3.76 -0.17 22.33
N TRP A 350 2.47 -0.19 22.65
CA TRP A 350 1.59 -1.33 22.38
C TRP A 350 1.58 -1.69 20.89
N ALA A 351 1.43 -0.70 20.02
CA ALA A 351 1.44 -0.94 18.57
C ALA A 351 2.79 -1.47 18.09
N LEU A 352 3.90 -0.96 18.61
CA LEU A 352 5.23 -1.48 18.29
C LEU A 352 5.42 -2.90 18.80
N ARG A 353 4.91 -3.26 19.99
CA ARG A 353 4.91 -4.64 20.51
C ARG A 353 4.11 -5.56 19.59
N ALA A 354 2.90 -5.14 19.20
CA ALA A 354 2.04 -5.92 18.31
C ALA A 354 2.71 -6.19 16.94
N ILE A 355 3.38 -5.18 16.38
CA ILE A 355 4.15 -5.35 15.15
C ILE A 355 5.33 -6.30 15.35
N THR A 356 6.09 -6.13 16.42
CA THR A 356 7.31 -6.91 16.68
C THR A 356 7.03 -8.40 16.76
N ILE A 357 5.90 -8.79 17.40
CA ILE A 357 5.47 -10.20 17.51
C ILE A 357 5.15 -10.82 16.16
N VAL A 358 4.67 -10.04 15.21
CA VAL A 358 4.33 -10.53 13.87
C VAL A 358 5.52 -10.41 12.91
N ALA A 359 6.20 -9.26 12.92
CA ALA A 359 7.22 -8.94 11.92
C ALA A 359 8.49 -9.78 12.07
N ILE A 360 8.96 -10.04 13.31
CA ILE A 360 10.20 -10.82 13.51
C ILE A 360 10.04 -12.27 13.04
N PRO A 361 9.02 -13.05 13.48
CA PRO A 361 8.83 -14.40 12.94
C PRO A 361 8.52 -14.42 11.45
N ALA A 362 7.76 -13.44 10.93
CA ALA A 362 7.49 -13.33 9.50
C ALA A 362 8.78 -13.05 8.69
N THR A 363 9.66 -12.17 9.18
CA THR A 363 10.99 -11.94 8.59
C THR A 363 11.80 -13.23 8.54
N ALA A 364 11.90 -13.92 9.67
CA ALA A 364 12.68 -15.16 9.80
C ALA A 364 12.12 -16.29 8.90
N ALA A 365 10.79 -16.43 8.87
CA ALA A 365 10.12 -17.41 8.02
C ALA A 365 10.28 -17.09 6.53
N LEU A 366 10.08 -15.83 6.11
CA LEU A 366 10.28 -15.41 4.72
C LEU A 366 11.74 -15.56 4.28
N TRP A 367 12.68 -15.28 5.16
CA TRP A 367 14.11 -15.45 4.87
C TRP A 367 14.48 -16.91 4.67
N LEU A 368 14.05 -17.81 5.55
CA LEU A 368 14.36 -19.25 5.49
C LEU A 368 13.58 -19.96 4.38
N LEU A 369 12.29 -19.63 4.23
CA LEU A 369 11.39 -20.29 3.29
C LEU A 369 11.29 -19.56 1.93
N ALA A 370 12.18 -18.60 1.64
CA ALA A 370 12.14 -17.83 0.40
C ALA A 370 12.09 -18.72 -0.83
N THR A 371 13.02 -19.68 -0.95
CA THR A 371 13.09 -20.61 -2.07
C THR A 371 11.88 -21.55 -2.14
N PRO A 372 11.47 -22.26 -1.07
CA PRO A 372 10.24 -23.06 -1.06
C PRO A 372 8.97 -22.31 -1.45
N ILE A 373 8.80 -21.09 -0.95
CA ILE A 373 7.64 -20.25 -1.28
C ILE A 373 7.63 -19.93 -2.79
N LEU A 374 8.76 -19.51 -3.33
CA LEU A 374 8.87 -19.14 -4.74
C LEU A 374 8.75 -20.36 -5.66
N TYR A 375 9.30 -21.52 -5.30
CA TYR A 375 9.07 -22.77 -6.03
C TYR A 375 7.59 -23.15 -6.05
N THR A 376 6.92 -23.04 -4.92
CA THR A 376 5.51 -23.43 -4.80
C THR A 376 4.59 -22.48 -5.56
N LEU A 377 4.86 -21.16 -5.53
CA LEU A 377 3.96 -20.16 -6.10
C LEU A 377 4.27 -19.89 -7.59
N PHE A 378 5.54 -19.84 -7.98
CA PHE A 378 5.92 -19.26 -9.27
C PHE A 378 6.65 -20.21 -10.22
N GLN A 379 7.29 -21.29 -9.74
CA GLN A 379 8.11 -22.17 -10.58
C GLN A 379 7.22 -23.13 -11.38
N TYR A 380 6.66 -22.63 -12.48
CA TYR A 380 5.90 -23.40 -13.46
C TYR A 380 6.21 -22.85 -14.86
N GLN A 381 6.17 -23.71 -15.88
CA GLN A 381 6.32 -23.36 -17.30
C GLN A 381 7.42 -22.32 -17.60
N ALA A 382 7.09 -21.03 -17.65
CA ALA A 382 7.98 -19.96 -18.06
C ALA A 382 8.99 -19.51 -16.97
N MET A 383 8.73 -19.79 -15.69
CA MET A 383 9.61 -19.43 -14.57
C MET A 383 10.62 -20.54 -14.29
N THR A 384 11.90 -20.28 -14.56
CA THR A 384 12.98 -21.27 -14.41
C THR A 384 13.44 -21.42 -12.94
N PRO A 385 14.11 -22.54 -12.57
CA PRO A 385 14.74 -22.68 -11.26
C PRO A 385 15.78 -21.59 -10.95
N VAL A 386 16.50 -21.11 -11.96
CA VAL A 386 17.46 -20.01 -11.82
C VAL A 386 16.74 -18.71 -11.43
N ASP A 387 15.61 -18.41 -12.07
CA ASP A 387 14.80 -17.25 -11.74
C ASP A 387 14.28 -17.30 -10.31
N VAL A 388 13.87 -18.49 -9.86
CA VAL A 388 13.46 -18.71 -8.46
C VAL A 388 14.60 -18.43 -7.51
N GLY A 389 15.81 -18.93 -7.79
CA GLY A 389 17.01 -18.67 -6.99
C GLY A 389 17.31 -17.17 -6.87
N MET A 390 17.30 -16.44 -8.00
CA MET A 390 17.55 -15.01 -8.04
C MET A 390 16.46 -14.21 -7.30
N ALA A 391 15.18 -14.57 -7.48
CA ALA A 391 14.10 -13.96 -6.74
C ALA A 391 14.16 -14.29 -5.23
N ALA A 392 14.58 -15.51 -4.85
CA ALA A 392 14.70 -15.91 -3.45
C ALA A 392 15.73 -15.08 -2.69
N VAL A 393 16.91 -14.82 -3.27
CA VAL A 393 17.92 -13.96 -2.63
C VAL A 393 17.41 -12.51 -2.50
N SER A 394 16.64 -12.00 -3.49
CA SER A 394 15.99 -10.71 -3.37
C SER A 394 14.92 -10.68 -2.27
N LEU A 395 14.13 -11.74 -2.14
CA LEU A 395 13.13 -11.88 -1.07
C LEU A 395 13.80 -11.91 0.31
N GLN A 396 14.90 -12.63 0.45
CA GLN A 396 15.71 -12.64 1.66
C GLN A 396 16.18 -11.23 2.03
N ALA A 397 16.70 -10.47 1.06
CA ALA A 397 17.14 -9.10 1.26
C ALA A 397 15.99 -8.16 1.66
N TYR A 398 14.83 -8.24 0.99
CA TYR A 398 13.66 -7.44 1.36
C TYR A 398 13.07 -7.83 2.72
N SER A 399 13.09 -9.12 3.09
CA SER A 399 12.54 -9.58 4.37
C SER A 399 13.22 -8.93 5.56
N LEU A 400 14.53 -8.62 5.46
CA LEU A 400 15.27 -7.89 6.51
C LEU A 400 14.70 -6.49 6.78
N GLY A 401 14.02 -5.90 5.82
CA GLY A 401 13.34 -4.61 5.96
C GLY A 401 11.92 -4.69 6.54
N LEU A 402 11.30 -5.87 6.61
CA LEU A 402 9.88 -6.02 6.92
C LEU A 402 9.47 -5.37 8.25
N MET A 403 10.26 -5.61 9.31
CA MET A 403 10.04 -4.97 10.62
C MET A 403 10.09 -3.44 10.52
N ALA A 404 11.06 -2.91 9.78
CA ALA A 404 11.20 -1.47 9.59
C ALA A 404 10.04 -0.89 8.77
N PHE A 405 9.60 -1.56 7.71
CA PHE A 405 8.45 -1.14 6.90
C PHE A 405 7.17 -1.04 7.75
N MET A 406 6.93 -2.01 8.63
CA MET A 406 5.79 -1.98 9.55
C MET A 406 5.96 -0.90 10.62
N ALA A 407 7.16 -0.75 11.21
CA ALA A 407 7.44 0.24 12.23
C ALA A 407 7.25 1.68 11.71
N ILE A 408 7.65 1.98 10.46
CA ILE A 408 7.42 3.27 9.82
C ILE A 408 5.92 3.62 9.83
N LYS A 409 5.03 2.66 9.55
CA LYS A 409 3.58 2.91 9.52
C LYS A 409 3.07 3.35 10.90
N VAL A 410 3.51 2.69 11.97
CA VAL A 410 3.12 3.03 13.35
C VAL A 410 3.76 4.33 13.82
N LEU A 411 5.07 4.51 13.62
CA LEU A 411 5.77 5.70 14.07
C LEU A 411 5.28 6.97 13.37
N ALA A 412 4.95 6.86 12.07
CA ALA A 412 4.40 7.98 11.33
C ALA A 412 3.02 8.43 11.86
N THR A 413 2.17 7.51 12.35
CA THR A 413 0.88 7.90 12.94
C THR A 413 1.05 8.74 14.20
N GLY A 414 2.14 8.58 14.94
CA GLY A 414 2.47 9.43 16.08
C GLY A 414 2.69 10.91 15.71
N PHE A 415 3.16 11.19 14.49
CA PHE A 415 3.26 12.55 13.94
C PHE A 415 1.94 13.00 13.32
N PHE A 416 1.29 12.15 12.55
CA PHE A 416 0.03 12.48 11.88
C PHE A 416 -1.09 12.84 12.86
N SER A 417 -1.16 12.15 13.99
CA SER A 417 -2.10 12.46 15.07
C SER A 417 -1.93 13.88 15.64
N ARG A 418 -0.74 14.46 15.47
CA ARG A 418 -0.39 15.84 15.88
C ARG A 418 -0.48 16.84 14.73
N GLN A 419 -0.99 16.43 13.58
CA GLN A 419 -1.00 17.24 12.34
C GLN A 419 0.42 17.63 11.86
N ASP A 420 1.47 16.99 12.37
CA ASP A 420 2.84 17.17 11.88
C ASP A 420 3.10 16.28 10.66
N MET A 421 2.77 16.80 9.49
CA MET A 421 3.11 16.17 8.21
C MET A 421 4.55 16.47 7.77
N LYS A 422 5.17 17.53 8.30
CA LYS A 422 6.48 18.00 7.84
C LYS A 422 7.60 17.06 8.27
N THR A 423 7.59 16.60 9.52
CA THR A 423 8.64 15.72 10.06
C THR A 423 8.72 14.37 9.33
N PRO A 424 7.61 13.59 9.13
CA PRO A 424 7.66 12.36 8.35
C PRO A 424 8.12 12.57 6.89
N VAL A 425 7.69 13.67 6.24
CA VAL A 425 8.15 14.00 4.88
C VAL A 425 9.64 14.28 4.85
N LYS A 426 10.17 15.09 5.78
CA LYS A 426 11.61 15.38 5.89
C LYS A 426 12.43 14.11 6.12
N VAL A 427 11.98 13.25 7.04
CA VAL A 427 12.62 11.96 7.31
C VAL A 427 12.55 11.04 6.08
N GLY A 428 11.43 11.03 5.38
CA GLY A 428 11.25 10.30 4.13
C GLY A 428 12.24 10.75 3.04
N ILE A 429 12.47 12.06 2.89
CA ILE A 429 13.48 12.61 1.96
C ILE A 429 14.88 12.15 2.33
N ILE A 430 15.25 12.21 3.62
CA ILE A 430 16.56 11.74 4.09
C ILE A 430 16.74 10.25 3.78
N ALA A 431 15.72 9.43 4.09
CA ALA A 431 15.74 8.00 3.82
C ALA A 431 15.81 7.70 2.30
N MET A 432 15.13 8.49 1.47
CA MET A 432 15.20 8.37 0.01
C MET A 432 16.61 8.67 -0.53
N VAL A 433 17.23 9.76 -0.07
CA VAL A 433 18.60 10.10 -0.47
C VAL A 433 19.58 9.01 0.00
N ALA A 434 19.42 8.52 1.24
CA ALA A 434 20.22 7.41 1.75
C ALA A 434 20.02 6.12 0.93
N ASN A 435 18.78 5.82 0.52
CA ASN A 435 18.49 4.69 -0.36
C ASN A 435 19.24 4.82 -1.70
N MET A 436 19.25 6.00 -2.32
CA MET A 436 20.00 6.22 -3.56
C MET A 436 21.50 5.95 -3.37
N VAL A 437 22.08 6.43 -2.28
CA VAL A 437 23.50 6.17 -1.96
C VAL A 437 23.74 4.68 -1.74
N PHE A 438 22.90 4.02 -0.95
CA PHE A 438 22.99 2.57 -0.72
C PHE A 438 22.80 1.76 -2.01
N ASN A 439 21.88 2.16 -2.87
CA ASN A 439 21.69 1.56 -4.19
C ASN A 439 22.98 1.59 -5.00
N LEU A 440 23.61 2.76 -5.12
CA LEU A 440 24.87 2.89 -5.88
C LEU A 440 25.97 2.00 -5.29
N ILE A 441 26.13 1.98 -3.97
CA ILE A 441 27.14 1.17 -3.28
C ILE A 441 26.86 -0.32 -3.45
N PHE A 442 25.67 -0.78 -3.09
CA PHE A 442 25.36 -2.22 -3.08
C PHE A 442 25.18 -2.80 -4.48
N VAL A 443 24.59 -2.05 -5.41
CA VAL A 443 24.50 -2.48 -6.80
C VAL A 443 25.90 -2.62 -7.39
N TYR A 444 26.79 -1.63 -7.20
CA TYR A 444 28.15 -1.72 -7.70
C TYR A 444 28.89 -2.94 -7.10
N LEU A 445 28.89 -3.08 -5.77
CA LEU A 445 29.59 -4.18 -5.09
C LEU A 445 29.04 -5.56 -5.48
N LEU A 446 27.72 -5.75 -5.43
CA LEU A 446 27.11 -7.05 -5.66
C LEU A 446 27.00 -7.39 -7.16
N HIS A 447 26.83 -6.40 -8.03
CA HIS A 447 26.81 -6.65 -9.47
C HIS A 447 28.19 -7.00 -9.99
N TYR A 448 29.23 -6.23 -9.62
CA TYR A 448 30.58 -6.42 -10.13
C TYR A 448 31.19 -7.75 -9.71
N HIS A 449 31.00 -8.15 -8.44
CA HIS A 449 31.63 -9.36 -7.89
C HIS A 449 30.76 -10.63 -8.03
N TYR A 450 29.43 -10.52 -8.01
CA TYR A 450 28.53 -11.67 -7.88
C TYR A 450 27.40 -11.72 -8.91
N GLN A 451 27.26 -10.72 -9.77
CA GLN A 451 26.12 -10.53 -10.70
C GLN A 451 24.74 -10.45 -10.00
N LEU A 452 24.74 -10.06 -8.72
CA LEU A 452 23.56 -9.95 -7.84
C LEU A 452 23.14 -8.49 -7.61
N GLY A 453 23.23 -7.63 -8.63
CA GLY A 453 22.88 -6.21 -8.51
C GLY A 453 21.45 -5.95 -8.02
N HIS A 454 20.49 -6.81 -8.41
CA HIS A 454 19.10 -6.73 -7.96
C HIS A 454 18.95 -6.95 -6.44
N VAL A 455 19.78 -7.81 -5.84
CA VAL A 455 19.84 -8.00 -4.38
C VAL A 455 20.33 -6.72 -3.70
N GLY A 456 21.25 -5.99 -4.35
CA GLY A 456 21.74 -4.71 -3.87
C GLY A 456 20.61 -3.67 -3.73
N LEU A 457 19.68 -3.60 -4.69
CA LEU A 457 18.50 -2.73 -4.62
C LEU A 457 17.57 -3.13 -3.45
N ALA A 458 17.33 -4.43 -3.26
CA ALA A 458 16.51 -4.94 -2.17
C ALA A 458 17.12 -4.64 -0.79
N LEU A 459 18.44 -4.83 -0.63
CA LEU A 459 19.18 -4.49 0.61
C LEU A 459 19.17 -3.00 0.90
N ALA A 460 19.40 -2.17 -0.12
CA ALA A 460 19.36 -0.72 0.03
C ALA A 460 17.99 -0.24 0.51
N THR A 461 16.91 -0.78 -0.06
CA THR A 461 15.54 -0.49 0.36
C THR A 461 15.28 -0.91 1.80
N SER A 462 15.76 -2.09 2.21
CA SER A 462 15.64 -2.58 3.58
C SER A 462 16.43 -1.71 4.58
N LEU A 463 17.66 -1.34 4.25
CA LEU A 463 18.50 -0.52 5.12
C LEU A 463 17.98 0.92 5.23
N SER A 464 17.52 1.50 4.13
CA SER A 464 16.90 2.84 4.15
C SER A 464 15.61 2.87 4.95
N ALA A 465 14.83 1.78 4.96
CA ALA A 465 13.65 1.65 5.82
C ALA A 465 14.04 1.62 7.31
N TRP A 466 15.11 0.93 7.69
CA TRP A 466 15.63 0.96 9.05
C TRP A 466 16.09 2.36 9.46
N LEU A 467 16.77 3.08 8.56
CA LEU A 467 17.16 4.47 8.81
C LEU A 467 15.92 5.36 8.99
N ASN A 468 14.89 5.21 8.15
CA ASN A 468 13.63 5.95 8.25
C ASN A 468 12.95 5.68 9.60
N ALA A 469 12.78 4.39 9.98
CA ALA A 469 12.20 4.01 11.27
C ALA A 469 12.99 4.58 12.45
N ALA A 470 14.33 4.52 12.41
CA ALA A 470 15.19 5.06 13.44
C ALA A 470 15.09 6.58 13.58
N LEU A 471 15.00 7.31 12.45
CA LEU A 471 14.84 8.77 12.45
C LEU A 471 13.45 9.19 12.96
N LEU A 472 12.39 8.49 12.56
CA LEU A 472 11.05 8.72 13.11
C LEU A 472 10.99 8.44 14.60
N TYR A 473 11.54 7.31 15.05
CA TYR A 473 11.65 6.96 16.46
C TYR A 473 12.40 8.05 17.25
N ARG A 474 13.58 8.47 16.74
CA ARG A 474 14.37 9.55 17.36
C ARG A 474 13.64 10.89 17.37
N GLY A 475 12.85 11.18 16.33
CA GLY A 475 11.99 12.38 16.28
C GLY A 475 10.97 12.38 17.41
N LEU A 476 10.25 11.28 17.58
CA LEU A 476 9.27 11.11 18.68
C LEU A 476 9.92 11.21 20.06
N MET A 477 11.14 10.66 20.22
CA MET A 477 11.89 10.73 21.48
C MET A 477 12.33 12.14 21.87
N LYS A 478 12.55 13.03 20.91
CA LYS A 478 12.91 14.43 21.17
C LYS A 478 11.72 15.30 21.54
N ASP A 479 10.51 14.81 21.35
CA ASP A 479 9.29 15.54 21.64
C ASP A 479 9.05 15.64 23.15
N ASN A 480 8.80 16.85 23.62
CA ASN A 480 8.61 17.14 25.05
C ASN A 480 7.46 16.35 25.68
N ILE A 481 6.42 15.99 24.90
CA ILE A 481 5.28 15.21 25.38
C ILE A 481 5.69 13.81 25.85
N LEU A 482 6.59 13.15 25.13
CA LEU A 482 7.07 11.81 25.53
C LEU A 482 8.13 11.88 26.64
N LEU A 483 8.86 12.99 26.74
CA LEU A 483 9.81 13.24 27.81
C LEU A 483 9.13 13.58 29.14
N MET A 484 7.99 14.30 29.11
CA MET A 484 7.23 14.66 30.31
C MET A 484 6.47 13.50 30.93
N ALA A 485 6.18 12.43 30.17
CA ALA A 485 5.56 11.21 30.68
C ALA A 485 6.53 10.29 31.43
N GLY A 486 7.81 10.61 31.47
CA GLY A 486 8.86 9.88 32.19
C GLY A 486 9.24 10.56 33.51
N ASP A 487 9.68 9.75 34.49
CA ASP A 487 10.29 10.23 35.75
C ASP A 487 11.44 11.18 35.40
N ARG A 488 11.44 12.39 35.96
CA ARG A 488 12.41 13.47 35.65
C ARG A 488 13.88 13.07 35.85
N ASP A 489 14.13 12.02 36.63
CA ASP A 489 15.48 11.57 36.99
C ASP A 489 16.04 10.42 36.13
N LYS A 490 15.27 9.90 35.20
CA LYS A 490 15.72 8.86 34.23
C LYS A 490 15.28 9.25 32.83
N PRO A 491 16.20 9.39 31.86
CA PRO A 491 15.84 9.39 30.46
C PRO A 491 15.34 7.98 30.12
N ALA A 492 14.10 7.69 30.54
CA ALA A 492 13.44 6.44 30.22
C ALA A 492 13.26 6.44 28.69
N GLY A 493 13.95 5.52 28.03
CA GLY A 493 13.72 5.29 26.61
C GLY A 493 12.21 5.09 26.38
N PHE A 494 11.72 5.50 25.22
CA PHE A 494 10.33 5.31 24.78
C PHE A 494 9.85 3.86 24.96
N LEU A 495 10.76 2.89 24.82
CA LEU A 495 10.51 1.47 24.99
C LEU A 495 10.80 1.06 26.44
N SER A 496 9.79 0.52 27.11
CA SER A 496 9.87 0.06 28.50
C SER A 496 10.77 -1.18 28.64
N ALA A 497 11.21 -1.47 29.87
CA ALA A 497 11.92 -2.71 30.18
C ALA A 497 11.11 -3.96 29.78
N ASN A 498 9.76 -3.86 29.80
CA ASN A 498 8.86 -4.93 29.38
C ASN A 498 8.94 -5.20 27.88
N TYR A 499 9.19 -4.18 27.05
CA TYR A 499 9.43 -4.35 25.61
C TYR A 499 10.69 -5.19 25.34
N TRP A 500 11.77 -4.91 26.06
CA TRP A 500 13.03 -5.65 25.88
C TRP A 500 12.91 -7.11 26.37
N ARG A 501 12.17 -7.34 27.46
CA ARG A 501 11.84 -8.70 27.92
C ARG A 501 11.01 -9.45 26.90
N LEU A 502 10.02 -8.79 26.29
CA LEU A 502 9.21 -9.35 25.20
C LEU A 502 10.08 -9.69 23.99
N LEU A 503 10.98 -8.80 23.60
CA LEU A 503 11.90 -9.02 22.48
C LEU A 503 12.76 -10.27 22.70
N LEU A 504 13.29 -10.46 23.91
CA LEU A 504 14.05 -11.66 24.26
C LEU A 504 13.20 -12.93 24.11
N LYS A 505 11.94 -12.92 24.60
CA LYS A 505 11.00 -14.06 24.48
C LYS A 505 10.69 -14.35 23.01
N ILE A 506 10.47 -13.32 22.20
CA ILE A 506 10.25 -13.45 20.75
C ILE A 506 11.47 -14.06 20.07
N THR A 507 12.68 -13.59 20.41
CA THR A 507 13.93 -14.11 19.84
C THR A 507 14.10 -15.61 20.14
N LEU A 508 13.83 -16.02 21.37
CA LEU A 508 13.86 -17.44 21.76
C LEU A 508 12.81 -18.28 20.99
N ALA A 509 11.59 -17.74 20.88
CA ALA A 509 10.52 -18.42 20.15
C ALA A 509 10.83 -18.54 18.65
N VAL A 510 11.42 -17.51 18.04
CA VAL A 510 11.85 -17.53 16.64
C VAL A 510 13.03 -18.48 16.43
N ALA A 511 13.99 -18.51 17.33
CA ALA A 511 15.10 -19.47 17.25
C ALA A 511 14.59 -20.92 17.24
N PHE A 512 13.64 -21.24 18.13
CA PHE A 512 13.00 -22.56 18.16
C PHE A 512 12.15 -22.83 16.91
N MET A 513 11.38 -21.84 16.44
CA MET A 513 10.66 -21.93 15.17
C MET A 513 11.60 -22.26 14.01
N LEU A 514 12.71 -21.52 13.87
CA LEU A 514 13.70 -21.77 12.82
C LEU A 514 14.30 -23.17 12.93
N PHE A 515 14.60 -23.65 14.13
CA PHE A 515 15.06 -25.01 14.37
C PHE A 515 14.03 -26.04 13.84
N VAL A 516 12.76 -25.89 14.18
CA VAL A 516 11.69 -26.77 13.71
C VAL A 516 11.56 -26.71 12.17
N LEU A 517 11.58 -25.52 11.61
CA LEU A 517 11.50 -25.33 10.17
C LEU A 517 12.66 -26.01 9.43
N LEU A 518 13.89 -25.89 9.95
CA LEU A 518 15.08 -26.53 9.36
C LEU A 518 14.99 -28.05 9.39
N GLN A 519 14.40 -28.65 10.44
CA GLN A 519 14.21 -30.11 10.52
C GLN A 519 13.12 -30.62 9.56
N LEU A 520 12.14 -29.80 9.26
CA LEU A 520 11.02 -30.15 8.38
C LEU A 520 11.27 -29.80 6.91
N LEU A 521 12.31 -29.00 6.62
CA LEU A 521 12.57 -28.53 5.26
C LEU A 521 13.07 -29.68 4.38
N PRO A 522 12.32 -30.07 3.33
CA PRO A 522 12.74 -31.10 2.41
C PRO A 522 13.94 -30.66 1.56
N THR A 523 14.59 -31.62 0.93
CA THR A 523 15.65 -31.36 -0.05
C THR A 523 15.14 -30.59 -1.25
N GLU A 524 15.99 -29.81 -1.89
CA GLU A 524 15.64 -28.99 -3.06
C GLU A 524 15.07 -29.85 -4.21
N GLN A 525 15.54 -31.08 -4.36
CA GLN A 525 15.02 -32.01 -5.38
C GLN A 525 13.52 -32.24 -5.27
N LEU A 526 12.98 -32.30 -4.04
CA LEU A 526 11.53 -32.47 -3.85
C LEU A 526 10.75 -31.27 -4.42
N TRP A 527 11.25 -30.06 -4.20
CA TRP A 527 10.61 -28.86 -4.74
C TRP A 527 10.66 -28.80 -6.26
N LEU A 528 11.71 -29.34 -6.89
CA LEU A 528 11.88 -29.37 -8.34
C LEU A 528 10.98 -30.41 -9.02
N THR A 529 10.81 -31.60 -8.40
CA THR A 529 10.13 -32.75 -9.02
C THR A 529 8.69 -32.94 -8.63
N ALA A 530 8.27 -32.42 -7.47
CA ALA A 530 6.91 -32.58 -6.96
C ALA A 530 5.88 -31.78 -7.77
N ASN A 531 4.65 -32.29 -7.83
CA ASN A 531 3.53 -31.57 -8.41
C ASN A 531 3.06 -30.41 -7.49
N TRP A 532 2.22 -29.54 -8.02
CA TRP A 532 1.77 -28.34 -7.31
C TRP A 532 1.03 -28.64 -5.99
N LEU A 533 0.22 -29.71 -5.94
CA LEU A 533 -0.50 -30.13 -4.73
C LEU A 533 0.46 -30.57 -3.63
N THR A 534 1.46 -31.37 -4.00
CA THR A 534 2.49 -31.86 -3.06
C THR A 534 3.32 -30.69 -2.53
N ARG A 535 3.79 -29.78 -3.41
CA ARG A 535 4.53 -28.56 -3.00
C ARG A 535 3.69 -27.73 -2.03
N THR A 536 2.42 -27.46 -2.37
CA THR A 536 1.51 -26.68 -1.51
C THR A 536 1.27 -27.38 -0.18
N GLY A 537 1.05 -28.71 -0.18
CA GLY A 537 0.86 -29.48 1.04
C GLY A 537 2.06 -29.42 1.97
N TYR A 538 3.27 -29.61 1.45
CA TYR A 538 4.50 -29.47 2.24
C TYR A 538 4.69 -28.04 2.76
N LEU A 539 4.54 -27.03 1.90
CA LEU A 539 4.73 -25.66 2.31
C LEU A 539 3.74 -25.26 3.43
N VAL A 540 2.46 -25.60 3.27
CA VAL A 540 1.42 -25.32 4.27
C VAL A 540 1.72 -26.04 5.57
N SER A 541 2.10 -27.32 5.54
CA SER A 541 2.44 -28.08 6.74
C SER A 541 3.65 -27.48 7.47
N ILE A 542 4.68 -27.07 6.75
CA ILE A 542 5.87 -26.43 7.30
C ILE A 542 5.50 -25.09 7.94
N ILE A 543 4.73 -24.25 7.25
CA ILE A 543 4.28 -22.95 7.78
C ILE A 543 3.44 -23.13 9.05
N ILE A 544 2.49 -24.08 9.05
CA ILE A 544 1.66 -24.35 10.22
C ILE A 544 2.51 -24.84 11.39
N SER A 545 3.43 -25.79 11.15
CA SER A 545 4.33 -26.30 12.18
C SER A 545 5.23 -25.21 12.78
N GLY A 546 5.78 -24.33 11.92
CA GLY A 546 6.56 -23.17 12.36
C GLY A 546 5.71 -22.20 13.19
N PHE A 547 4.51 -21.87 12.73
CA PHE A 547 3.60 -20.99 13.46
C PHE A 547 3.20 -21.58 14.83
N MET A 548 2.84 -22.85 14.86
CA MET A 548 2.48 -23.55 16.11
C MET A 548 3.65 -23.60 17.08
N SER A 549 4.86 -23.95 16.60
CA SER A 549 6.07 -24.00 17.45
C SER A 549 6.38 -22.61 18.05
N TYR A 550 6.25 -21.56 17.26
CA TYR A 550 6.39 -20.17 17.72
C TYR A 550 5.37 -19.82 18.81
N CYS A 551 4.09 -20.09 18.57
CA CYS A 551 3.02 -19.83 19.53
C CYS A 551 3.19 -20.62 20.84
N ILE A 552 3.60 -21.89 20.76
CA ILE A 552 3.85 -22.73 21.93
C ILE A 552 4.97 -22.15 22.78
N VAL A 553 6.10 -21.74 22.19
CA VAL A 553 7.21 -21.16 22.96
C VAL A 553 6.83 -19.81 23.57
N LEU A 554 6.09 -18.95 22.85
CA LEU A 554 5.56 -17.72 23.42
C LEU A 554 4.66 -18.01 24.63
N TRP A 555 3.78 -18.99 24.50
CA TRP A 555 2.90 -19.39 25.61
C TRP A 555 3.68 -19.91 26.82
N LEU A 556 4.70 -20.75 26.59
CA LEU A 556 5.58 -21.29 27.64
C LEU A 556 6.40 -20.19 28.32
N THR A 557 6.84 -19.17 27.59
CA THR A 557 7.55 -18.01 28.15
C THR A 557 6.64 -17.01 28.86
N GLY A 558 5.34 -17.32 28.97
CA GLY A 558 4.37 -16.53 29.72
C GLY A 558 3.83 -15.33 28.94
N VAL A 559 3.91 -15.32 27.61
CA VAL A 559 3.22 -14.34 26.77
C VAL A 559 1.78 -14.81 26.58
N ARG A 560 0.81 -13.99 26.95
CA ARG A 560 -0.62 -14.29 26.86
C ARG A 560 -1.32 -13.36 25.89
N ILE A 561 -2.43 -13.82 25.31
CA ILE A 561 -3.28 -12.97 24.44
C ILE A 561 -3.77 -11.74 25.23
N ALA A 562 -3.97 -11.88 26.53
CA ALA A 562 -4.35 -10.77 27.40
C ALA A 562 -3.32 -9.63 27.45
N ASP A 563 -2.03 -9.92 27.20
CA ASP A 563 -0.95 -8.91 27.17
C ASP A 563 -1.05 -8.00 25.94
N PHE A 564 -1.90 -8.38 24.97
CA PHE A 564 -2.17 -7.64 23.72
C PHE A 564 -3.52 -6.95 23.70
N LYS A 565 -4.22 -6.92 24.83
CA LYS A 565 -5.41 -6.08 24.92
C LYS A 565 -5.02 -4.63 24.63
N PRO A 566 -5.76 -3.96 23.72
CA PRO A 566 -5.48 -2.58 23.42
C PRO A 566 -5.64 -1.73 24.69
N PRO A 567 -4.84 -0.67 24.88
CA PRO A 567 -5.02 0.29 25.95
C PRO A 567 -6.45 0.85 25.98
N GLU A 568 -6.94 1.24 27.15
CA GLU A 568 -8.31 1.77 27.34
C GLU A 568 -8.62 2.93 26.39
N ALA A 569 -7.62 3.72 26.03
CA ALA A 569 -7.75 4.80 25.06
C ALA A 569 -8.20 4.34 23.66
N ILE A 570 -7.99 3.06 23.30
CA ILE A 570 -8.46 2.47 22.04
C ILE A 570 -9.88 1.91 22.21
N VAL A 571 -10.20 1.36 23.37
CA VAL A 571 -11.49 0.69 23.66
C VAL A 571 -12.63 1.69 23.89
N GLN A 572 -12.35 2.87 24.47
CA GLN A 572 -13.35 3.92 24.74
C GLN A 572 -13.80 4.70 23.50
N GLY A 573 -13.47 4.25 22.33
CA GLY A 573 -13.75 4.91 21.05
C GLY A 573 -14.89 4.32 20.22
N ASP A 574 -15.57 3.30 20.73
CA ASP A 574 -16.73 2.68 20.08
C ASP A 574 -18.05 3.27 20.58
#